data_ddf5f55cf63b4ceb92f83a20c6452b60
#
_entry.id   ddf5f55cf63b4ceb92f83a20c6452b60
#
_cell.length_a   1.000
_cell.length_b   1.000
_cell.length_c   1.000
_cell.angle_alpha   90.00
_cell.angle_beta   90.00
_cell.angle_gamma   90.00
#
_symmetry.space_group_name_H-M   'P 1'
#
loop_
_entity.id
_entity.type
_entity.pdbx_description
1 polymer ?
#
loop_
_entity_poly.entity_id
_entity_poly.type
_entity_poly.pdbx_seq_one_letter_code
_entity_poly.pdbx_strand_id
1 'polypeptide(L)'
;GLGDVYKRQGMAIAFRILPKDISADVFSYLDPDRQSHIVGTITDNELSSLLDDLFLDDTVDFLEEVPANVVTRVLANSDPETRKLINRFLQYPDNSAGSIMTIEMVQLHDRLTAAEAIDRIRSSGIDDETVYTAYCIDNARHLVGTLPLHRLLFAKADSLVRDLMDDDQQLIFVSTLEDEEDVA
;
A
#
# COMPACT_ATOMS: atom_id res chain seq x y z
N GLY A 1 -8.14 24.91 24.05
CA GLY A 1 -7.85 25.26 25.47
C GLY A 1 -6.77 24.36 26.05
N LEU A 2 -6.44 24.54 27.34
CA LEU A 2 -5.40 23.73 28.03
C LEU A 2 -5.67 22.20 27.88
N GLY A 3 -6.94 21.77 27.91
CA GLY A 3 -7.33 20.38 27.75
C GLY A 3 -6.96 19.75 26.39
N ASP A 4 -6.94 20.55 25.33
CA ASP A 4 -6.58 20.07 23.98
C ASP A 4 -5.06 19.90 23.84
N VAL A 5 -4.27 20.75 24.51
CA VAL A 5 -2.82 20.63 24.55
C VAL A 5 -2.40 19.34 25.28
N TYR A 6 -3.04 19.01 26.41
CA TYR A 6 -2.76 17.77 27.13
C TYR A 6 -3.19 16.52 26.35
N LYS A 7 -4.33 16.57 25.65
CA LYS A 7 -4.78 15.47 24.78
C LYS A 7 -3.79 15.23 23.64
N ARG A 8 -3.32 16.27 22.98
CA ARG A 8 -2.35 16.18 21.88
C ARG A 8 -0.99 15.63 22.33
N GLN A 9 -0.47 16.10 23.48
CA GLN A 9 0.77 15.56 24.06
C GLN A 9 0.62 14.08 24.44
N GLY A 10 -0.52 13.70 25.04
CA GLY A 10 -0.82 12.30 25.38
C GLY A 10 -0.88 11.40 24.15
N MET A 11 -1.41 11.89 23.04
CA MET A 11 -1.51 11.13 21.78
C MET A 11 -0.14 10.79 21.19
N ALA A 12 0.78 11.76 21.13
CA ALA A 12 2.13 11.52 20.62
C ALA A 12 2.93 10.53 21.49
N ILE A 13 2.73 10.55 22.81
CA ILE A 13 3.33 9.59 23.73
C ILE A 13 2.72 8.21 23.52
N ALA A 14 1.39 8.11 23.43
CA ALA A 14 0.70 6.85 23.19
C ALA A 14 1.12 6.23 21.85
N PHE A 15 1.23 7.03 20.81
CA PHE A 15 1.68 6.59 19.49
C PHE A 15 3.09 5.99 19.52
N ARG A 16 4.04 6.59 20.24
CA ARG A 16 5.41 6.07 20.41
C ARG A 16 5.52 4.74 21.16
N ILE A 17 4.49 4.35 21.90
CA ILE A 17 4.46 3.08 22.66
C ILE A 17 3.92 1.94 21.79
N LEU A 18 3.26 2.25 20.68
CA LEU A 18 2.71 1.23 19.78
C LEU A 18 3.82 0.39 19.14
N PRO A 19 3.61 -0.90 18.94
CA PRO A 19 4.43 -1.71 18.04
C PRO A 19 4.42 -1.09 16.64
N LYS A 20 5.49 -1.27 15.88
CA LYS A 20 5.68 -0.62 14.57
C LYS A 20 4.57 -0.97 13.58
N ASP A 21 4.27 -2.26 13.46
CA ASP A 21 3.19 -2.80 12.63
C ASP A 21 1.83 -2.17 12.93
N ILE A 22 1.49 -2.04 14.21
CA ILE A 22 0.24 -1.40 14.66
C ILE A 22 0.26 0.12 14.49
N SER A 23 1.44 0.75 14.52
CA SER A 23 1.52 2.21 14.43
C SER A 23 1.15 2.74 13.05
N ALA A 24 1.49 2.04 11.98
CA ALA A 24 1.09 2.39 10.62
C ALA A 24 -0.43 2.29 10.45
N ASP A 25 -1.02 1.16 10.84
CA ASP A 25 -2.49 0.96 10.79
C ASP A 25 -3.23 2.03 11.61
N VAL A 26 -2.79 2.30 12.84
CA VAL A 26 -3.42 3.35 13.67
C VAL A 26 -3.28 4.72 13.01
N PHE A 27 -2.15 5.00 12.35
CA PHE A 27 -1.92 6.27 11.69
C PHE A 27 -2.89 6.49 10.53
N SER A 28 -3.11 5.50 9.67
CA SER A 28 -4.01 5.60 8.52
C SER A 28 -5.46 5.89 8.92
N TYR A 29 -5.91 5.36 10.07
CA TYR A 29 -7.26 5.63 10.60
C TYR A 29 -7.44 6.97 11.34
N LEU A 30 -6.39 7.77 11.51
CA LEU A 30 -6.50 9.07 12.17
C LEU A 30 -6.95 10.15 11.19
N ASP A 31 -7.65 11.17 11.70
CA ASP A 31 -7.95 12.37 10.92
C ASP A 31 -6.66 13.17 10.60
N PRO A 32 -6.63 13.94 9.49
CA PRO A 32 -5.44 14.66 9.01
C PRO A 32 -4.83 15.63 10.04
N ASP A 33 -5.64 16.24 10.90
CA ASP A 33 -5.17 17.11 11.97
C ASP A 33 -4.32 16.34 13.00
N ARG A 34 -4.73 15.12 13.34
CA ARG A 34 -3.99 14.24 14.25
C ARG A 34 -2.76 13.68 13.60
N GLN A 35 -2.86 13.24 12.35
CA GLN A 35 -1.73 12.78 11.55
C GLN A 35 -0.65 13.87 11.45
N SER A 36 -1.03 15.09 11.07
CA SER A 36 -0.13 16.27 11.05
C SER A 36 0.53 16.52 12.39
N HIS A 37 -0.23 16.38 13.48
CA HIS A 37 0.31 16.58 14.82
C HIS A 37 1.34 15.50 15.19
N ILE A 38 1.08 14.24 14.87
CA ILE A 38 2.03 13.14 15.09
C ILE A 38 3.30 13.40 14.28
N VAL A 39 3.18 13.64 12.97
CA VAL A 39 4.32 13.96 12.10
C VAL A 39 5.10 15.18 12.62
N GLY A 40 4.43 16.18 13.20
CA GLY A 40 5.08 17.34 13.78
C GLY A 40 5.85 17.07 15.09
N THR A 41 5.57 15.95 15.77
CA THR A 41 6.10 15.64 17.12
C THR A 41 7.10 14.50 17.15
N ILE A 42 7.05 13.56 16.22
CA ILE A 42 7.98 12.45 16.13
C ILE A 42 9.31 12.90 15.50
N THR A 43 10.37 12.15 15.76
CA THR A 43 11.69 12.38 15.16
C THR A 43 11.71 11.95 13.69
N ASP A 44 12.72 12.39 12.94
CA ASP A 44 12.85 11.99 11.53
C ASP A 44 13.08 10.47 11.36
N ASN A 45 13.78 9.84 12.31
CA ASN A 45 13.95 8.37 12.30
C ASN A 45 12.63 7.63 12.58
N GLU A 46 11.82 8.14 13.51
CA GLU A 46 10.48 7.58 13.78
C GLU A 46 9.55 7.78 12.57
N LEU A 47 9.65 8.94 11.91
CA LEU A 47 8.89 9.24 10.70
C LEU A 47 9.30 8.31 9.54
N SER A 48 10.60 8.17 9.25
CA SER A 48 11.07 7.20 8.24
C SER A 48 10.53 5.79 8.53
N SER A 49 10.61 5.34 9.79
CA SER A 49 10.13 4.01 10.17
C SER A 49 8.62 3.84 10.03
N LEU A 50 7.85 4.90 10.25
CA LEU A 50 6.41 4.90 10.03
C LEU A 50 6.08 4.81 8.53
N LEU A 51 6.80 5.58 7.70
CA LEU A 51 6.60 5.60 6.24
C LEU A 51 7.02 4.29 5.57
N ASP A 52 7.97 3.55 6.15
CA ASP A 52 8.39 2.24 5.65
C ASP A 52 7.30 1.16 5.86
N ASP A 53 6.44 1.35 6.86
CA ASP A 53 5.39 0.40 7.23
C ASP A 53 3.98 0.88 6.76
N LEU A 54 3.85 2.10 6.22
CA LEU A 54 2.60 2.66 5.72
C LEU A 54 2.38 2.31 4.24
N PHE A 55 1.15 1.97 3.87
CA PHE A 55 0.80 1.80 2.46
C PHE A 55 0.94 3.12 1.68
N LEU A 56 1.25 2.99 0.40
CA LEU A 56 1.53 4.16 -0.43
C LEU A 56 0.28 5.03 -0.63
N ASP A 57 -0.88 4.42 -0.83
CA ASP A 57 -2.17 5.12 -0.95
C ASP A 57 -2.50 5.89 0.33
N ASP A 58 -2.41 5.28 1.52
CA ASP A 58 -2.57 5.96 2.80
C ASP A 58 -1.60 7.15 2.97
N THR A 59 -0.37 6.99 2.48
CA THR A 59 0.62 8.08 2.50
C THR A 59 0.21 9.22 1.57
N VAL A 60 -0.30 8.92 0.38
CA VAL A 60 -0.74 9.92 -0.61
C VAL A 60 -1.97 10.66 -0.10
N ASP A 61 -2.99 9.95 0.37
CA ASP A 61 -4.21 10.52 0.93
C ASP A 61 -3.89 11.50 2.07
N PHE A 62 -2.99 11.10 2.98
CA PHE A 62 -2.51 11.98 4.02
C PHE A 62 -1.84 13.24 3.46
N LEU A 63 -0.99 13.10 2.43
CA LEU A 63 -0.23 14.23 1.87
C LEU A 63 -1.11 15.21 1.12
N GLU A 64 -2.24 14.82 0.58
CA GLU A 64 -3.20 15.70 -0.10
C GLU A 64 -3.92 16.64 0.87
N GLU A 65 -4.08 16.22 2.13
CA GLU A 65 -4.83 16.96 3.13
C GLU A 65 -3.98 17.82 4.08
N VAL A 66 -2.64 17.73 4.00
CA VAL A 66 -1.76 18.41 4.97
C VAL A 66 -1.04 19.64 4.39
N PRO A 67 -0.60 20.58 5.25
CA PRO A 67 0.15 21.75 4.80
C PRO A 67 1.49 21.39 4.13
N ALA A 68 1.94 22.20 3.17
CA ALA A 68 3.14 21.99 2.36
C ALA A 68 4.44 21.74 3.16
N ASN A 69 4.56 22.28 4.38
CA ASN A 69 5.70 22.02 5.24
C ASN A 69 5.71 20.58 5.79
N VAL A 70 4.54 19.97 5.99
CA VAL A 70 4.41 18.55 6.37
C VAL A 70 4.75 17.67 5.16
N VAL A 71 4.19 17.97 3.98
CA VAL A 71 4.54 17.29 2.71
C VAL A 71 6.06 17.27 2.50
N THR A 72 6.71 18.44 2.63
CA THR A 72 8.17 18.57 2.46
C THR A 72 8.92 17.68 3.44
N ARG A 73 8.48 17.60 4.69
CA ARG A 73 9.11 16.78 5.72
C ARG A 73 8.95 15.28 5.43
N VAL A 74 7.76 14.84 5.04
CA VAL A 74 7.50 13.45 4.67
C VAL A 74 8.37 13.05 3.47
N LEU A 75 8.35 13.82 2.40
CA LEU A 75 9.18 13.56 1.21
C LEU A 75 10.69 13.56 1.52
N ALA A 76 11.15 14.37 2.46
CA ALA A 76 12.56 14.40 2.87
C ALA A 76 12.98 13.13 3.64
N ASN A 77 12.04 12.51 4.35
CA ASN A 77 12.28 11.31 5.16
C ASN A 77 11.86 9.99 4.48
N SER A 78 11.23 10.06 3.29
CA SER A 78 10.97 8.90 2.45
C SER A 78 12.23 8.47 1.71
N ASP A 79 12.37 7.17 1.45
CA ASP A 79 13.42 6.68 0.57
C ASP A 79 13.23 7.18 -0.88
N PRO A 80 14.25 7.15 -1.75
CA PRO A 80 14.16 7.72 -3.09
C PRO A 80 13.12 7.07 -4.00
N GLU A 81 12.87 5.75 -3.87
CA GLU A 81 11.90 5.03 -4.70
C GLU A 81 10.48 5.35 -4.25
N THR A 82 10.21 5.29 -2.94
CA THR A 82 8.92 5.69 -2.35
C THR A 82 8.58 7.14 -2.67
N ARG A 83 9.55 8.07 -2.54
CA ARG A 83 9.37 9.47 -2.92
C ARG A 83 8.96 9.64 -4.38
N LYS A 84 9.57 8.87 -5.29
CA LYS A 84 9.22 8.90 -6.71
C LYS A 84 7.81 8.39 -6.97
N LEU A 85 7.40 7.35 -6.26
CA LEU A 85 6.05 6.82 -6.31
C LEU A 85 5.03 7.83 -5.78
N ILE A 86 5.24 8.39 -4.59
CA ILE A 86 4.38 9.45 -4.03
C ILE A 86 4.20 10.58 -5.03
N ASN A 87 5.29 11.14 -5.59
CA ASN A 87 5.21 12.21 -6.56
C ASN A 87 4.45 11.82 -7.86
N ARG A 88 4.46 10.55 -8.23
CA ARG A 88 3.68 10.03 -9.36
C ARG A 88 2.20 9.97 -9.01
N PHE A 89 1.85 9.50 -7.82
CA PHE A 89 0.47 9.37 -7.37
C PHE A 89 -0.19 10.73 -7.19
N LEU A 90 0.48 11.70 -6.61
CA LEU A 90 0.03 13.09 -6.49
C LEU A 90 -0.21 13.80 -7.86
N GLN A 91 0.10 13.15 -9.00
CA GLN A 91 -0.19 13.67 -10.33
C GLN A 91 -1.48 13.09 -10.94
N TYR A 92 -2.08 12.07 -10.33
CA TYR A 92 -3.37 11.59 -10.80
C TYR A 92 -4.46 12.64 -10.49
N PRO A 93 -5.47 12.77 -11.36
CA PRO A 93 -6.62 13.62 -11.06
C PRO A 93 -7.35 13.13 -9.80
N ASP A 94 -7.86 14.08 -9.01
CA ASP A 94 -8.73 13.77 -7.88
C ASP A 94 -9.95 12.94 -8.37
N ASN A 95 -10.39 11.98 -7.57
CA ASN A 95 -11.49 11.06 -7.87
C ASN A 95 -11.26 10.19 -9.13
N SER A 96 -10.01 9.93 -9.50
CA SER A 96 -9.68 8.96 -10.55
C SER A 96 -9.35 7.59 -9.97
N ALA A 97 -9.48 6.52 -10.76
CA ALA A 97 -9.02 5.19 -10.36
C ALA A 97 -7.54 5.18 -9.92
N GLY A 98 -6.73 6.07 -10.50
CA GLY A 98 -5.32 6.21 -10.16
C GLY A 98 -5.08 6.86 -8.80
N SER A 99 -5.99 7.72 -8.30
CA SER A 99 -5.85 8.35 -6.98
C SER A 99 -6.21 7.40 -5.84
N ILE A 100 -7.11 6.44 -6.07
CA ILE A 100 -7.59 5.50 -5.04
C ILE A 100 -6.97 4.09 -5.14
N MET A 101 -6.10 3.82 -6.13
CA MET A 101 -5.52 2.49 -6.30
C MET A 101 -4.36 2.24 -5.35
N THR A 102 -4.22 1.01 -4.87
CA THR A 102 -2.97 0.53 -4.26
C THR A 102 -2.05 -0.10 -5.28
N ILE A 103 -0.75 -0.07 -5.04
CA ILE A 103 0.28 -0.82 -5.81
C ILE A 103 0.87 -1.99 -5.01
N GLU A 104 0.53 -2.10 -3.74
CA GLU A 104 0.91 -3.20 -2.87
C GLU A 104 0.08 -4.43 -3.21
N MET A 105 0.48 -5.15 -4.27
CA MET A 105 -0.18 -6.35 -4.75
C MET A 105 0.80 -7.46 -5.07
N VAL A 106 0.37 -8.70 -4.92
CA VAL A 106 1.16 -9.87 -5.31
C VAL A 106 1.17 -10.01 -6.82
N GLN A 107 2.34 -9.85 -7.45
CA GLN A 107 2.55 -10.14 -8.87
C GLN A 107 3.33 -11.44 -9.05
N LEU A 108 2.74 -12.38 -9.79
CA LEU A 108 3.35 -13.66 -10.13
C LEU A 108 3.55 -13.78 -11.64
N HIS A 109 4.68 -14.38 -12.04
CA HIS A 109 4.89 -14.73 -13.44
C HIS A 109 4.14 -16.03 -13.77
N ASP A 110 3.45 -16.07 -14.89
CA ASP A 110 2.64 -17.20 -15.35
C ASP A 110 3.41 -18.54 -15.46
N ARG A 111 4.74 -18.47 -15.60
CA ARG A 111 5.65 -19.60 -15.73
C ARG A 111 6.20 -20.17 -14.44
N LEU A 112 6.00 -19.50 -13.33
CA LEU A 112 6.45 -19.99 -12.02
C LEU A 112 5.73 -21.29 -11.69
N THR A 113 6.41 -22.17 -11.00
CA THR A 113 5.78 -23.29 -10.30
C THR A 113 5.07 -22.79 -9.04
N ALA A 114 4.13 -23.57 -8.51
CA ALA A 114 3.46 -23.24 -7.26
C ALA A 114 4.44 -23.06 -6.09
N ALA A 115 5.48 -23.88 -6.03
CA ALA A 115 6.52 -23.76 -5.02
C ALA A 115 7.28 -22.41 -5.12
N GLU A 116 7.74 -22.05 -6.33
CA GLU A 116 8.43 -20.79 -6.58
C GLU A 116 7.53 -19.57 -6.32
N ALA A 117 6.23 -19.66 -6.66
CA ALA A 117 5.26 -18.62 -6.40
C ALA A 117 5.05 -18.39 -4.89
N ILE A 118 4.92 -19.46 -4.10
CA ILE A 118 4.80 -19.38 -2.64
C ILE A 118 6.06 -18.77 -2.02
N ASP A 119 7.24 -19.19 -2.47
CA ASP A 119 8.51 -18.63 -1.96
C ASP A 119 8.65 -17.15 -2.32
N ARG A 120 8.18 -16.75 -3.50
CA ARG A 120 8.15 -15.35 -3.90
C ARG A 120 7.20 -14.52 -3.03
N ILE A 121 6.00 -15.01 -2.74
CA ILE A 121 5.04 -14.33 -1.85
C ILE A 121 5.66 -14.16 -0.46
N ARG A 122 6.25 -15.21 0.11
CA ARG A 122 6.92 -15.15 1.42
C ARG A 122 8.07 -14.15 1.48
N SER A 123 8.75 -13.94 0.38
CA SER A 123 9.90 -13.03 0.29
C SER A 123 9.54 -11.61 -0.14
N SER A 124 8.29 -11.35 -0.55
CA SER A 124 7.88 -10.03 -1.05
C SER A 124 7.73 -8.99 0.05
N GLY A 125 7.50 -9.42 1.30
CA GLY A 125 7.21 -8.51 2.42
C GLY A 125 5.88 -7.76 2.28
N ILE A 126 5.02 -8.19 1.34
CA ILE A 126 3.67 -7.62 1.15
C ILE A 126 2.81 -8.00 2.35
N ASP A 127 2.10 -7.05 2.89
CA ASP A 127 1.25 -7.21 4.06
C ASP A 127 0.03 -8.10 3.80
N ASP A 128 -0.55 -8.62 4.87
CA ASP A 128 -1.63 -9.61 4.84
C ASP A 128 -2.90 -9.13 4.11
N GLU A 129 -3.15 -7.84 4.02
CA GLU A 129 -4.38 -7.27 3.47
C GLU A 129 -4.57 -7.52 1.97
N THR A 130 -3.48 -7.59 1.18
CA THR A 130 -3.54 -7.71 -0.28
C THR A 130 -3.18 -9.10 -0.81
N VAL A 131 -2.86 -10.05 0.06
CA VAL A 131 -2.34 -11.38 -0.32
C VAL A 131 -3.41 -12.36 -0.84
N TYR A 132 -4.70 -12.07 -0.67
CA TYR A 132 -5.78 -13.02 -1.05
C TYR A 132 -5.79 -13.41 -2.52
N THR A 133 -5.35 -12.53 -3.41
CA THR A 133 -5.32 -12.75 -4.85
C THR A 133 -4.00 -12.28 -5.44
N ALA A 134 -3.34 -13.15 -6.19
CA ALA A 134 -2.16 -12.79 -6.97
C ALA A 134 -2.56 -12.42 -8.41
N TYR A 135 -1.92 -11.38 -8.94
CA TYR A 135 -2.07 -10.94 -10.33
C TYR A 135 -0.97 -11.58 -11.19
N CYS A 136 -1.39 -12.34 -12.18
CA CYS A 136 -0.46 -13.11 -13.03
C CYS A 136 -0.10 -12.31 -14.28
N ILE A 137 1.20 -12.22 -14.56
CA ILE A 137 1.73 -11.47 -15.69
C ILE A 137 2.58 -12.35 -16.60
N ASP A 138 2.61 -12.00 -17.90
CA ASP A 138 3.50 -12.61 -18.88
C ASP A 138 4.90 -11.97 -18.91
N ASN A 139 5.76 -12.42 -19.83
CA ASN A 139 7.11 -11.85 -20.03
C ASN A 139 7.11 -10.37 -20.49
N ALA A 140 6.03 -9.91 -21.11
CA ALA A 140 5.85 -8.54 -21.55
C ALA A 140 5.19 -7.67 -20.47
N ARG A 141 4.93 -8.25 -19.27
CA ARG A 141 4.24 -7.63 -18.13
C ARG A 141 2.77 -7.31 -18.42
N HIS A 142 2.13 -8.03 -19.33
CA HIS A 142 0.68 -7.92 -19.48
C HIS A 142 0.01 -8.79 -18.41
N LEU A 143 -1.07 -8.29 -17.85
CA LEU A 143 -1.95 -9.07 -16.97
C LEU A 143 -2.62 -10.17 -17.79
N VAL A 144 -2.37 -11.43 -17.41
CA VAL A 144 -2.91 -12.61 -18.12
C VAL A 144 -3.94 -13.38 -17.29
N GLY A 145 -4.05 -13.09 -16.00
CA GLY A 145 -5.02 -13.73 -15.14
C GLY A 145 -4.87 -13.34 -13.68
N THR A 146 -5.76 -13.84 -12.84
CA THR A 146 -5.67 -13.76 -11.40
C THR A 146 -5.63 -15.16 -10.79
N LEU A 147 -4.99 -15.30 -9.65
CA LEU A 147 -4.83 -16.56 -8.94
C LEU A 147 -5.15 -16.36 -7.47
N PRO A 148 -6.30 -16.84 -7.00
CA PRO A 148 -6.60 -16.84 -5.57
C PRO A 148 -5.58 -17.66 -4.77
N LEU A 149 -5.07 -17.12 -3.66
CA LEU A 149 -4.01 -17.75 -2.87
C LEU A 149 -4.36 -19.18 -2.42
N HIS A 150 -5.62 -19.45 -2.10
CA HIS A 150 -6.04 -20.80 -1.69
C HIS A 150 -5.78 -21.86 -2.78
N ARG A 151 -5.92 -21.55 -4.07
CA ARG A 151 -5.60 -22.50 -5.14
C ARG A 151 -4.11 -22.81 -5.18
N LEU A 152 -3.27 -21.80 -4.94
CA LEU A 152 -1.83 -21.96 -4.88
C LEU A 152 -1.42 -22.87 -3.72
N LEU A 153 -2.06 -22.70 -2.54
CA LEU A 153 -1.75 -23.48 -1.35
C LEU A 153 -2.09 -24.98 -1.49
N PHE A 154 -3.14 -25.32 -2.27
CA PHE A 154 -3.56 -26.69 -2.49
C PHE A 154 -3.00 -27.31 -3.78
N ALA A 155 -2.23 -26.55 -4.57
CA ALA A 155 -1.61 -27.03 -5.79
C ALA A 155 -0.44 -27.97 -5.50
N LYS A 156 -0.12 -28.84 -6.49
CA LYS A 156 1.14 -29.59 -6.44
C LYS A 156 2.29 -28.62 -6.65
N ALA A 157 3.42 -28.87 -5.99
CA ALA A 157 4.59 -27.99 -6.01
C ALA A 157 5.12 -27.66 -7.42
N ASP A 158 4.96 -28.60 -8.35
CA ASP A 158 5.41 -28.51 -9.75
C ASP A 158 4.35 -27.97 -10.72
N SER A 159 3.11 -27.71 -10.27
CA SER A 159 2.06 -27.10 -11.10
C SER A 159 2.46 -25.68 -11.50
N LEU A 160 2.23 -25.30 -12.75
CA LEU A 160 2.53 -23.94 -13.20
C LEU A 160 1.41 -22.98 -12.81
N VAL A 161 1.78 -21.75 -12.49
CA VAL A 161 0.85 -20.67 -12.14
C VAL A 161 -0.22 -20.50 -13.22
N ARG A 162 0.14 -20.51 -14.50
CA ARG A 162 -0.81 -20.42 -15.62
C ARG A 162 -1.88 -21.50 -15.64
N ASP A 163 -1.57 -22.71 -15.13
CA ASP A 163 -2.50 -23.84 -15.11
C ASP A 163 -3.42 -23.80 -13.88
N LEU A 164 -3.15 -22.88 -12.95
CA LEU A 164 -3.89 -22.67 -11.69
C LEU A 164 -4.80 -21.43 -11.73
N MET A 165 -4.60 -20.54 -12.73
CA MET A 165 -5.43 -19.35 -12.91
C MET A 165 -6.89 -19.71 -13.15
N ASP A 166 -7.79 -18.76 -12.95
CA ASP A 166 -9.19 -18.91 -13.30
C ASP A 166 -9.38 -18.76 -14.82
N ASP A 167 -9.72 -19.85 -15.49
CA ASP A 167 -9.98 -19.87 -16.94
C ASP A 167 -11.26 -19.10 -17.34
N ASP A 168 -12.21 -18.95 -16.41
CA ASP A 168 -13.52 -18.35 -16.66
C ASP A 168 -13.65 -16.89 -16.19
N GLN A 169 -12.61 -16.31 -15.58
CA GLN A 169 -12.66 -14.91 -15.14
C GLN A 169 -12.38 -13.95 -16.30
N GLN A 170 -13.40 -13.21 -16.69
CA GLN A 170 -13.19 -12.02 -17.50
C GLN A 170 -12.30 -11.06 -16.69
N LEU A 171 -11.09 -10.77 -17.21
CA LEU A 171 -10.21 -9.78 -16.60
C LEU A 171 -10.91 -8.43 -16.62
N ILE A 172 -11.13 -7.89 -15.43
CA ILE A 172 -11.65 -6.54 -15.25
C ILE A 172 -10.46 -5.62 -15.07
N PHE A 173 -10.33 -4.62 -15.89
CA PHE A 173 -9.31 -3.58 -15.78
C PHE A 173 -9.89 -2.25 -16.23
N VAL A 174 -9.38 -1.18 -15.66
CA VAL A 174 -9.80 0.19 -15.93
C VAL A 174 -8.56 1.04 -16.19
N SER A 175 -8.77 2.19 -16.82
CA SER A 175 -7.70 3.20 -16.94
C SER A 175 -7.52 3.91 -15.60
N THR A 176 -6.28 4.23 -15.25
CA THR A 176 -5.99 5.04 -14.06
C THR A 176 -6.56 6.47 -14.12
N LEU A 177 -7.06 6.89 -15.28
CA LEU A 177 -7.71 8.19 -15.49
C LEU A 177 -9.24 8.12 -15.52
N GLU A 178 -9.80 6.92 -15.37
CA GLU A 178 -11.25 6.73 -15.26
C GLU A 178 -11.76 7.27 -13.92
N ASP A 179 -12.99 7.77 -13.92
CA ASP A 179 -13.65 8.28 -12.71
C ASP A 179 -13.90 7.14 -11.72
N GLU A 180 -13.64 7.37 -10.43
CA GLU A 180 -13.79 6.36 -9.39
C GLU A 180 -15.25 5.85 -9.27
N GLU A 181 -16.25 6.69 -9.53
CA GLU A 181 -17.66 6.31 -9.50
C GLU A 181 -18.01 5.31 -10.63
N ASP A 182 -17.28 5.36 -11.76
CA ASP A 182 -17.45 4.44 -12.89
C ASP A 182 -16.75 3.09 -12.65
N VAL A 183 -15.85 3.03 -11.69
CA VAL A 183 -15.01 1.85 -11.35
C VAL A 183 -15.60 1.03 -10.19
N ALA A 184 -16.43 1.63 -9.35
CA ALA A 184 -16.99 1.04 -8.11
C ALA A 184 -18.04 -0.07 -8.33
#